data_1e9b9ecdfe56be40d257f8f917ad1133
#
_entry.id   1e9b9ecdfe56be40d257f8f917ad1133
#
_cell.length_a   1.000
_cell.length_b   1.000
_cell.length_c   1.000
_cell.angle_alpha   90.00
_cell.angle_beta   90.00
_cell.angle_gamma   90.00
#
_symmetry.space_group_name_H-M   'P 1'
#
loop_
_entity.id
_entity.type
_entity.pdbx_description
1 polymer ?
#
loop_
_entity_poly.entity_id
_entity_poly.type
_entity_poly.pdbx_seq_one_letter_code
_entity_poly.pdbx_strand_id
1 'polypeptide(L)'
;MIPLLASLSTFALPVGAAALWLVFCWWSQRVVHNPRRAGDIASGLAWRLVIVYARLFHWMRIVHRKNIPSGPVVNGRPIVVVANHTAGVDPLLIQAALPFYVRWMMAADMRAESLEGLWSFLEVISIDRSGKADMAGVRAALDTLANGKALGIFPEGRLRTARHQLHEFLPGVGLIVSRSDALVLPIVITGTPMMESSWASLWTPSPARVRVMPLIDFKAEGIRAGGIAPELRKRYVQWLAEDGEAVIDPPVLVGDSGRPSV
;
A
#
# COMPACT_ATOMS: atom_id res chain seq x y z
N MET A 1 -11.67 63.16 -12.94
CA MET A 1 -11.90 61.96 -12.10
C MET A 1 -11.53 60.61 -12.80
N ILE A 2 -11.02 60.64 -14.02
CA ILE A 2 -10.67 59.40 -14.80
C ILE A 2 -9.22 58.90 -14.64
N PRO A 3 -8.17 59.71 -14.28
CA PRO A 3 -6.81 59.18 -14.22
C PRO A 3 -6.47 58.30 -13.00
N LEU A 4 -7.26 58.36 -11.91
CA LEU A 4 -6.97 57.57 -10.69
C LEU A 4 -7.34 56.08 -10.83
N LEU A 5 -8.35 55.76 -11.62
CA LEU A 5 -8.79 54.35 -11.87
C LEU A 5 -7.85 53.62 -12.82
N ALA A 6 -7.22 54.33 -13.75
CA ALA A 6 -6.22 53.75 -14.67
C ALA A 6 -4.90 53.38 -13.95
N SER A 7 -4.50 54.10 -12.89
CA SER A 7 -3.28 53.81 -12.14
C SER A 7 -3.44 52.61 -11.19
N LEU A 8 -4.64 52.37 -10.67
CA LEU A 8 -4.91 51.21 -9.81
C LEU A 8 -4.88 49.88 -10.58
N SER A 9 -5.34 49.88 -11.83
CA SER A 9 -5.30 48.67 -12.67
C SER A 9 -3.91 48.29 -13.10
N THR A 10 -2.99 49.28 -13.28
CA THR A 10 -1.58 49.04 -13.69
C THR A 10 -0.77 48.34 -12.59
N PHE A 11 -1.09 48.51 -11.33
CA PHE A 11 -0.43 47.85 -10.21
C PHE A 11 -1.14 46.53 -9.77
N ALA A 12 -2.44 46.42 -9.99
CA ALA A 12 -3.21 45.25 -9.60
C ALA A 12 -2.79 43.96 -10.35
N LEU A 13 -2.48 44.09 -11.65
CA LEU A 13 -2.05 42.95 -12.48
C LEU A 13 -0.71 42.36 -12.05
N PRO A 14 0.39 43.16 -11.89
CA PRO A 14 1.68 42.59 -11.45
C PRO A 14 1.63 42.08 -10.00
N VAL A 15 0.87 42.71 -9.11
CA VAL A 15 0.68 42.22 -7.73
C VAL A 15 -0.07 40.90 -7.72
N GLY A 16 -1.12 40.76 -8.52
CA GLY A 16 -1.87 39.52 -8.69
C GLY A 16 -0.99 38.40 -9.27
N ALA A 17 -0.19 38.70 -10.30
CA ALA A 17 0.75 37.76 -10.89
C ALA A 17 1.83 37.29 -9.89
N ALA A 18 2.39 38.22 -9.11
CA ALA A 18 3.37 37.92 -8.06
C ALA A 18 2.76 37.04 -6.96
N ALA A 19 1.53 37.31 -6.52
CA ALA A 19 0.84 36.51 -5.55
C ALA A 19 0.58 35.07 -6.07
N LEU A 20 0.13 34.92 -7.30
CA LEU A 20 -0.06 33.62 -7.96
C LEU A 20 1.26 32.87 -8.09
N TRP A 21 2.34 33.55 -8.43
CA TRP A 21 3.68 32.99 -8.50
C TRP A 21 4.16 32.48 -7.13
N LEU A 22 3.98 33.26 -6.08
CA LEU A 22 4.34 32.84 -4.71
C LEU A 22 3.52 31.65 -4.25
N VAL A 23 2.20 31.62 -4.54
CA VAL A 23 1.35 30.47 -4.27
C VAL A 23 1.82 29.25 -5.06
N PHE A 24 2.19 29.43 -6.33
CA PHE A 24 2.74 28.35 -7.16
C PHE A 24 4.08 27.85 -6.60
N CYS A 25 5.01 28.74 -6.22
CA CYS A 25 6.29 28.36 -5.61
C CYS A 25 6.08 27.60 -4.28
N TRP A 26 5.21 28.11 -3.42
CA TRP A 26 4.86 27.45 -2.15
C TRP A 26 4.23 26.08 -2.39
N TRP A 27 3.30 25.96 -3.35
CA TRP A 27 2.67 24.73 -3.72
C TRP A 27 3.66 23.73 -4.33
N SER A 28 4.54 24.18 -5.25
CA SER A 28 5.56 23.34 -5.87
C SER A 28 6.54 22.78 -4.85
N GLN A 29 7.01 23.60 -3.90
CA GLN A 29 7.86 23.13 -2.81
C GLN A 29 7.16 22.05 -1.98
N ARG A 30 5.88 22.21 -1.66
CA ARG A 30 5.13 21.19 -0.94
C ARG A 30 4.91 19.90 -1.73
N VAL A 31 4.86 19.96 -3.05
CA VAL A 31 4.77 18.80 -3.93
C VAL A 31 6.12 18.07 -4.01
N VAL A 32 7.22 18.82 -4.15
CA VAL A 32 8.58 18.28 -4.22
C VAL A 32 9.02 17.65 -2.89
N HIS A 33 8.67 18.30 -1.77
CA HIS A 33 8.99 17.79 -0.42
C HIS A 33 7.98 16.78 0.10
N ASN A 34 7.25 16.09 -0.79
CA ASN A 34 6.36 15.02 -0.38
C ASN A 34 7.18 13.84 0.19
N PRO A 35 7.05 13.51 1.50
CA PRO A 35 7.84 12.44 2.13
C PRO A 35 7.54 11.04 1.60
N ARG A 36 6.50 10.89 0.79
CA ARG A 36 6.12 9.59 0.22
C ARG A 36 7.10 9.11 -0.83
N ARG A 37 7.65 10.00 -1.62
CA ARG A 37 8.75 9.72 -2.55
C ARG A 37 9.54 11.01 -2.73
N ALA A 38 10.72 11.08 -2.12
CA ALA A 38 11.56 12.26 -2.20
C ALA A 38 12.06 12.47 -3.63
N GLY A 39 11.97 13.68 -4.14
CA GLY A 39 12.90 14.16 -5.13
C GLY A 39 12.35 14.75 -6.40
N ASP A 40 11.09 14.49 -6.84
CA ASP A 40 10.61 15.11 -8.07
C ASP A 40 9.12 15.52 -8.02
N ILE A 41 8.80 16.54 -8.81
CA ILE A 41 7.45 17.13 -8.92
C ILE A 41 6.47 16.10 -9.47
N ALA A 42 6.90 15.28 -10.44
CA ALA A 42 6.03 14.31 -11.10
C ALA A 42 5.55 13.24 -10.11
N SER A 43 6.45 12.69 -9.29
CA SER A 43 6.10 11.73 -8.23
C SER A 43 5.17 12.36 -7.18
N GLY A 44 5.44 13.60 -6.77
CA GLY A 44 4.59 14.32 -5.84
C GLY A 44 3.18 14.56 -6.39
N LEU A 45 3.06 14.92 -7.67
CA LEU A 45 1.79 15.13 -8.36
C LEU A 45 1.03 13.81 -8.52
N ALA A 46 1.71 12.76 -8.97
CA ALA A 46 1.12 11.43 -9.12
C ALA A 46 0.50 10.94 -7.80
N TRP A 47 1.19 11.11 -6.67
CA TRP A 47 0.65 10.71 -5.36
C TRP A 47 -0.52 11.57 -4.90
N ARG A 48 -0.58 12.85 -5.25
CA ARG A 48 -1.77 13.66 -4.98
C ARG A 48 -2.97 13.18 -5.80
N LEU A 49 -2.76 12.84 -7.07
CA LEU A 49 -3.80 12.25 -7.91
C LEU A 49 -4.31 10.93 -7.34
N VAL A 50 -3.41 10.06 -6.83
CA VAL A 50 -3.80 8.81 -6.16
C VAL A 50 -4.64 9.08 -4.91
N ILE A 51 -4.32 10.10 -4.11
CA ILE A 51 -5.12 10.47 -2.93
C ILE A 51 -6.50 10.99 -3.34
N VAL A 52 -6.56 11.84 -4.36
CA VAL A 52 -7.84 12.37 -4.87
C VAL A 52 -8.70 11.24 -5.43
N TYR A 53 -8.11 10.38 -6.25
CA TYR A 53 -8.74 9.18 -6.77
C TYR A 53 -9.30 8.27 -5.65
N ALA A 54 -8.47 7.93 -4.66
CA ALA A 54 -8.90 7.11 -3.54
C ALA A 54 -10.08 7.72 -2.76
N ARG A 55 -10.08 9.04 -2.60
CA ARG A 55 -11.12 9.74 -1.83
C ARG A 55 -12.42 9.94 -2.62
N LEU A 56 -12.32 10.31 -3.89
CA LEU A 56 -13.48 10.64 -4.72
C LEU A 56 -14.09 9.42 -5.40
N PHE A 57 -13.24 8.50 -5.88
CA PHE A 57 -13.72 7.35 -6.64
C PHE A 57 -14.02 6.14 -5.77
N HIS A 58 -13.21 5.91 -4.71
CA HIS A 58 -13.41 4.82 -3.76
C HIS A 58 -13.96 5.28 -2.41
N TRP A 59 -14.38 6.54 -2.26
CA TRP A 59 -14.87 7.11 -0.99
C TRP A 59 -14.09 6.63 0.23
N MET A 60 -12.77 6.49 0.05
CA MET A 60 -11.87 5.84 1.00
C MET A 60 -11.92 6.51 2.37
N ARG A 61 -12.15 5.69 3.39
CA ARG A 61 -12.08 6.09 4.80
C ARG A 61 -10.89 5.46 5.48
N ILE A 62 -10.10 6.28 6.19
CA ILE A 62 -8.98 5.80 6.98
C ILE A 62 -9.41 5.76 8.44
N VAL A 63 -9.32 4.58 9.04
CA VAL A 63 -9.67 4.32 10.45
C VAL A 63 -8.41 4.12 11.27
N HIS A 64 -8.44 4.54 12.54
CA HIS A 64 -7.30 4.50 13.47
C HIS A 64 -6.06 5.23 12.97
N ARG A 65 -6.23 6.43 12.41
CA ARG A 65 -5.14 7.29 11.89
C ARG A 65 -3.98 7.50 12.87
N LYS A 66 -4.27 7.45 14.18
CA LYS A 66 -3.26 7.59 15.24
C LYS A 66 -2.19 6.48 15.22
N ASN A 67 -2.49 5.34 14.63
CA ASN A 67 -1.57 4.21 14.50
C ASN A 67 -0.62 4.35 13.31
N ILE A 68 -0.81 5.37 12.45
CA ILE A 68 0.04 5.58 11.28
C ILE A 68 1.37 6.17 11.73
N PRO A 69 2.51 5.47 11.48
CA PRO A 69 3.82 6.01 11.75
C PRO A 69 4.12 7.24 10.88
N SER A 70 4.96 8.14 11.37
CA SER A 70 5.38 9.34 10.61
C SER A 70 6.31 9.03 9.43
N GLY A 71 6.98 7.88 9.46
CA GLY A 71 7.95 7.47 8.43
C GLY A 71 8.08 5.95 8.32
N PRO A 72 8.91 5.48 7.38
CA PRO A 72 9.14 4.07 7.10
C PRO A 72 10.02 3.36 8.13
N VAL A 73 10.57 4.11 9.08
CA VAL A 73 11.42 3.61 10.17
C VAL A 73 10.92 4.14 11.50
N VAL A 74 10.77 3.27 12.49
CA VAL A 74 10.38 3.62 13.87
C VAL A 74 11.42 3.05 14.82
N ASN A 75 11.99 3.91 15.67
CA ASN A 75 13.05 3.54 16.61
C ASN A 75 14.23 2.79 15.96
N GLY A 76 14.65 3.22 14.77
CA GLY A 76 15.75 2.60 14.02
C GLY A 76 15.39 1.30 13.31
N ARG A 77 14.15 0.83 13.41
CA ARG A 77 13.67 -0.42 12.80
C ARG A 77 12.76 -0.14 11.61
N PRO A 78 12.96 -0.81 10.45
CA PRO A 78 12.15 -0.61 9.27
C PRO A 78 10.74 -1.17 9.46
N ILE A 79 9.81 -0.77 8.58
CA ILE A 79 8.42 -1.20 8.63
C ILE A 79 8.11 -2.15 7.47
N VAL A 80 7.50 -3.30 7.81
CA VAL A 80 6.78 -4.15 6.86
C VAL A 80 5.29 -3.87 6.99
N VAL A 81 4.69 -3.30 5.95
CA VAL A 81 3.25 -3.12 5.82
C VAL A 81 2.66 -4.44 5.35
N VAL A 82 1.80 -5.03 6.17
CA VAL A 82 1.09 -6.26 5.83
C VAL A 82 -0.38 -5.94 5.65
N ALA A 83 -1.01 -6.46 4.61
CA ALA A 83 -2.44 -6.24 4.38
C ALA A 83 -3.12 -7.50 3.80
N ASN A 84 -4.42 -7.64 4.05
CA ASN A 84 -5.25 -8.60 3.33
C ASN A 84 -5.48 -8.11 1.89
N HIS A 85 -5.72 -9.02 0.95
CA HIS A 85 -5.77 -8.69 -0.48
C HIS A 85 -7.10 -9.07 -1.13
N THR A 86 -7.92 -8.07 -1.39
CA THR A 86 -9.26 -8.23 -1.94
C THR A 86 -9.34 -7.81 -3.41
N ALA A 87 -8.60 -6.75 -3.78
CA ALA A 87 -8.71 -6.13 -5.09
C ALA A 87 -7.35 -5.62 -5.60
N GLY A 88 -7.17 -5.53 -6.91
CA GLY A 88 -5.94 -4.98 -7.50
C GLY A 88 -5.68 -3.50 -7.14
N VAL A 89 -6.70 -2.77 -6.72
CA VAL A 89 -6.59 -1.37 -6.26
C VAL A 89 -6.04 -1.23 -4.83
N ASP A 90 -6.00 -2.29 -4.04
CA ASP A 90 -5.61 -2.25 -2.62
C ASP A 90 -4.25 -1.55 -2.38
N PRO A 91 -3.16 -1.84 -3.13
CA PRO A 91 -1.88 -1.17 -2.93
C PRO A 91 -1.96 0.35 -3.07
N LEU A 92 -2.76 0.84 -4.03
CA LEU A 92 -2.94 2.28 -4.26
C LEU A 92 -3.70 2.94 -3.11
N LEU A 93 -4.75 2.29 -2.61
CA LEU A 93 -5.55 2.81 -1.49
C LEU A 93 -4.72 2.84 -0.20
N ILE A 94 -3.94 1.79 0.07
CA ILE A 94 -3.04 1.76 1.22
C ILE A 94 -1.95 2.84 1.08
N GLN A 95 -1.37 2.99 -0.11
CA GLN A 95 -0.39 4.04 -0.38
C GLN A 95 -0.98 5.44 -0.19
N ALA A 96 -2.23 5.68 -0.59
CA ALA A 96 -2.92 6.95 -0.36
C ALA A 96 -3.13 7.25 1.14
N ALA A 97 -3.27 6.21 1.97
CA ALA A 97 -3.47 6.33 3.41
C ALA A 97 -2.18 6.64 4.18
N LEU A 98 -1.01 6.21 3.69
CA LEU A 98 0.27 6.31 4.39
C LEU A 98 1.04 7.57 4.00
N PRO A 99 1.78 8.22 4.93
CA PRO A 99 2.58 9.41 4.65
C PRO A 99 3.94 9.12 4.02
N PHE A 100 4.35 7.85 3.91
CA PHE A 100 5.61 7.41 3.34
C PHE A 100 5.38 6.43 2.19
N TYR A 101 6.39 6.25 1.35
CA TYR A 101 6.36 5.34 0.22
C TYR A 101 6.48 3.88 0.69
N VAL A 102 5.66 2.99 0.14
CA VAL A 102 5.71 1.56 0.38
C VAL A 102 6.08 0.84 -0.92
N ARG A 103 7.13 0.07 -0.89
CA ARG A 103 7.57 -0.74 -2.01
C ARG A 103 6.87 -2.10 -1.97
N TRP A 104 6.01 -2.35 -2.94
CA TRP A 104 5.15 -3.54 -2.93
C TRP A 104 5.81 -4.76 -3.58
N MET A 105 5.58 -5.93 -2.99
CA MET A 105 5.87 -7.22 -3.60
C MET A 105 4.70 -7.63 -4.50
N MET A 106 4.98 -8.00 -5.74
CA MET A 106 3.98 -8.41 -6.74
C MET A 106 4.45 -9.66 -7.47
N ALA A 107 3.52 -10.57 -7.78
CA ALA A 107 3.82 -11.75 -8.55
C ALA A 107 4.24 -11.39 -9.99
N ALA A 108 5.30 -12.04 -10.48
CA ALA A 108 5.89 -11.75 -11.78
C ALA A 108 4.91 -11.97 -12.94
N ASP A 109 4.02 -12.97 -12.83
CA ASP A 109 2.98 -13.29 -13.80
C ASP A 109 1.88 -12.20 -13.91
N MET A 110 1.78 -11.30 -12.94
CA MET A 110 0.86 -10.13 -13.01
C MET A 110 1.51 -8.90 -13.64
N ARG A 111 2.80 -8.95 -13.96
CA ARG A 111 3.55 -7.85 -14.52
C ARG A 111 3.40 -7.81 -16.05
N ALA A 112 2.49 -6.95 -16.53
CA ALA A 112 2.32 -6.74 -17.96
C ALA A 112 3.56 -6.01 -18.52
N GLU A 113 4.20 -6.57 -19.56
CA GLU A 113 5.39 -5.99 -20.22
C GLU A 113 5.11 -4.59 -20.79
N SER A 114 3.90 -4.36 -21.29
CA SER A 114 3.47 -3.05 -21.80
C SER A 114 3.48 -1.93 -20.76
N LEU A 115 3.55 -2.27 -19.46
CA LEU A 115 3.56 -1.34 -18.34
C LEU A 115 4.91 -1.31 -17.60
N GLU A 116 5.99 -1.75 -18.22
CA GLU A 116 7.32 -1.83 -17.59
C GLU A 116 7.78 -0.49 -17.01
N GLY A 117 7.53 0.62 -17.72
CA GLY A 117 7.82 1.97 -17.22
C GLY A 117 7.05 2.31 -15.93
N LEU A 118 5.80 1.83 -15.80
CA LEU A 118 5.01 2.00 -14.57
C LEU A 118 5.57 1.16 -13.43
N TRP A 119 5.90 -0.10 -13.68
CA TRP A 119 6.46 -0.99 -12.65
C TRP A 119 7.81 -0.49 -12.13
N SER A 120 8.67 0.00 -13.02
CA SER A 120 9.92 0.65 -12.65
C SER A 120 9.69 1.93 -11.85
N PHE A 121 8.72 2.77 -12.25
CA PHE A 121 8.33 3.97 -11.50
C PHE A 121 7.81 3.62 -10.11
N LEU A 122 7.02 2.55 -9.97
CA LEU A 122 6.48 2.07 -8.71
C LEU A 122 7.50 1.24 -7.89
N GLU A 123 8.71 1.00 -8.41
CA GLU A 123 9.75 0.20 -7.75
C GLU A 123 9.23 -1.17 -7.24
N VAL A 124 8.34 -1.81 -8.00
CA VAL A 124 7.71 -3.07 -7.60
C VAL A 124 8.75 -4.18 -7.52
N ILE A 125 8.71 -4.99 -6.46
CA ILE A 125 9.53 -6.19 -6.32
C ILE A 125 8.77 -7.37 -6.92
N SER A 126 9.28 -7.88 -8.05
CA SER A 126 8.69 -9.08 -8.69
C SER A 126 9.05 -10.33 -7.91
N ILE A 127 8.07 -11.24 -7.75
CA ILE A 127 8.22 -12.53 -7.08
C ILE A 127 7.80 -13.64 -8.03
N ASP A 128 8.69 -14.62 -8.19
CA ASP A 128 8.36 -15.85 -8.89
C ASP A 128 7.56 -16.79 -7.97
N ARG A 129 6.38 -17.21 -8.45
CA ARG A 129 5.49 -18.16 -7.74
C ARG A 129 5.55 -19.57 -8.34
N SER A 130 6.52 -19.88 -9.17
CA SER A 130 6.66 -21.17 -9.89
C SER A 130 7.01 -22.38 -8.99
N GLY A 131 6.83 -22.27 -7.67
CA GLY A 131 6.95 -23.38 -6.71
C GLY A 131 8.35 -23.55 -6.09
N LYS A 132 9.37 -22.80 -6.52
CA LYS A 132 10.66 -22.69 -5.84
C LYS A 132 10.68 -21.44 -4.95
N ALA A 133 11.39 -21.53 -3.82
CA ALA A 133 11.61 -20.35 -2.98
C ALA A 133 12.30 -19.26 -3.79
N ASP A 134 11.62 -18.15 -4.04
CA ASP A 134 12.20 -17.00 -4.75
C ASP A 134 13.18 -16.24 -3.84
N MET A 135 14.42 -16.70 -3.85
CA MET A 135 15.49 -16.07 -3.06
C MET A 135 15.86 -14.67 -3.59
N ALA A 136 15.60 -14.38 -4.87
CA ALA A 136 15.87 -13.05 -5.44
C ALA A 136 14.87 -12.03 -4.92
N GLY A 137 13.58 -12.36 -4.93
CA GLY A 137 12.53 -11.53 -4.35
C GLY A 137 12.72 -11.31 -2.85
N VAL A 138 13.06 -12.35 -2.09
CA VAL A 138 13.38 -12.22 -0.66
C VAL A 138 14.57 -11.30 -0.43
N ARG A 139 15.65 -11.43 -1.22
CA ARG A 139 16.82 -10.55 -1.11
C ARG A 139 16.46 -9.10 -1.40
N ALA A 140 15.72 -8.82 -2.48
CA ALA A 140 15.28 -7.48 -2.83
C ALA A 140 14.37 -6.86 -1.74
N ALA A 141 13.55 -7.68 -1.08
CA ALA A 141 12.75 -7.25 0.07
C ALA A 141 13.63 -6.87 1.27
N LEU A 142 14.61 -7.71 1.62
CA LEU A 142 15.55 -7.43 2.71
C LEU A 142 16.41 -6.20 2.43
N ASP A 143 16.90 -6.03 1.20
CA ASP A 143 17.66 -4.85 0.76
C ASP A 143 16.80 -3.57 0.86
N THR A 144 15.50 -3.66 0.55
CA THR A 144 14.56 -2.55 0.71
C THR A 144 14.49 -2.10 2.15
N LEU A 145 14.35 -3.04 3.09
CA LEU A 145 14.26 -2.76 4.52
C LEU A 145 15.59 -2.27 5.11
N ALA A 146 16.72 -2.87 4.68
CA ALA A 146 18.06 -2.45 5.08
C ALA A 146 18.39 -1.00 4.67
N ASN A 147 17.81 -0.53 3.54
CA ASN A 147 17.92 0.85 3.10
C ASN A 147 16.91 1.81 3.76
N GLY A 148 16.25 1.40 4.83
CA GLY A 148 15.30 2.23 5.58
C GLY A 148 14.01 2.57 4.81
N LYS A 149 13.66 1.79 3.79
CA LYS A 149 12.41 1.92 3.05
C LYS A 149 11.35 0.96 3.65
N ALA A 150 10.06 1.31 3.51
CA ALA A 150 8.97 0.41 3.88
C ALA A 150 8.70 -0.62 2.77
N LEU A 151 8.43 -1.84 3.19
CA LEU A 151 8.05 -2.95 2.31
C LEU A 151 6.56 -3.26 2.48
N GLY A 152 5.84 -3.48 1.39
CA GLY A 152 4.44 -3.92 1.39
C GLY A 152 4.30 -5.38 0.97
N ILE A 153 3.55 -6.14 1.75
CA ILE A 153 3.31 -7.56 1.50
C ILE A 153 1.82 -7.87 1.66
N PHE A 154 1.27 -8.57 0.68
CA PHE A 154 0.00 -9.27 0.80
C PHE A 154 0.31 -10.75 1.07
N PRO A 155 0.24 -11.21 2.33
CA PRO A 155 0.74 -12.54 2.70
C PRO A 155 -0.10 -13.68 2.14
N GLU A 156 -1.31 -13.41 1.66
CA GLU A 156 -2.17 -14.37 0.96
C GLU A 156 -1.56 -14.82 -0.39
N GLY A 157 -0.66 -14.01 -0.97
CA GLY A 157 0.00 -14.27 -2.25
C GLY A 157 -0.91 -14.25 -3.48
N ARG A 158 -2.22 -14.04 -3.29
CA ARG A 158 -3.25 -13.97 -4.36
C ARG A 158 -4.44 -13.15 -3.90
N LEU A 159 -5.25 -12.71 -4.84
CA LEU A 159 -6.54 -12.07 -4.55
C LEU A 159 -7.54 -13.07 -3.99
N ARG A 160 -8.43 -12.59 -3.15
CA ARG A 160 -9.59 -13.37 -2.72
C ARG A 160 -10.61 -13.49 -3.84
N THR A 161 -11.21 -14.65 -3.96
CA THR A 161 -12.23 -14.94 -4.98
C THR A 161 -13.65 -14.93 -4.40
N ALA A 162 -13.80 -14.96 -3.09
CA ALA A 162 -15.09 -14.93 -2.41
C ALA A 162 -15.06 -14.00 -1.19
N ARG A 163 -16.22 -13.41 -0.88
CA ARG A 163 -16.43 -12.68 0.38
C ARG A 163 -16.26 -13.64 1.57
N HIS A 164 -15.82 -13.09 2.70
CA HIS A 164 -15.62 -13.87 3.93
C HIS A 164 -14.54 -14.96 3.83
N GLN A 165 -13.68 -14.92 2.80
CA GLN A 165 -12.54 -15.81 2.65
C GLN A 165 -11.26 -15.07 3.03
N LEU A 166 -10.39 -15.70 3.81
CA LEU A 166 -9.03 -15.25 4.06
C LEU A 166 -8.10 -16.44 3.78
N HIS A 167 -7.27 -16.31 2.76
CA HIS A 167 -6.33 -17.37 2.44
C HIS A 167 -5.30 -17.57 3.54
N GLU A 168 -4.64 -18.71 3.53
CA GLU A 168 -3.50 -18.96 4.40
C GLU A 168 -2.39 -17.96 4.09
N PHE A 169 -1.73 -17.48 5.16
CA PHE A 169 -0.61 -16.56 5.02
C PHE A 169 0.68 -17.32 4.73
N LEU A 170 1.33 -16.96 3.65
CA LEU A 170 2.56 -17.60 3.21
C LEU A 170 3.70 -17.33 4.20
N PRO A 171 4.54 -18.33 4.49
CA PRO A 171 5.60 -18.24 5.49
C PRO A 171 6.69 -17.21 5.15
N GLY A 172 6.76 -16.74 3.91
CA GLY A 172 7.70 -15.71 3.45
C GLY A 172 7.63 -14.41 4.26
N VAL A 173 6.44 -14.00 4.72
CA VAL A 173 6.28 -12.81 5.57
C VAL A 173 7.06 -12.97 6.87
N GLY A 174 6.98 -14.14 7.51
CA GLY A 174 7.70 -14.42 8.76
C GLY A 174 9.22 -14.44 8.56
N LEU A 175 9.70 -14.98 7.44
CA LEU A 175 11.11 -15.00 7.08
C LEU A 175 11.65 -13.56 6.91
N ILE A 176 10.95 -12.71 6.16
CA ILE A 176 11.36 -11.33 5.91
C ILE A 176 11.37 -10.52 7.21
N VAL A 177 10.29 -10.56 7.98
CA VAL A 177 10.17 -9.83 9.26
C VAL A 177 11.25 -10.24 10.24
N SER A 178 11.48 -11.54 10.40
CA SER A 178 12.48 -12.07 11.34
C SER A 178 13.92 -11.71 10.94
N ARG A 179 14.25 -11.74 9.64
CA ARG A 179 15.61 -11.44 9.16
C ARG A 179 15.95 -9.96 9.13
N SER A 180 14.95 -9.11 8.96
CA SER A 180 15.15 -7.66 8.88
C SER A 180 14.99 -6.95 10.22
N ASP A 181 14.61 -7.64 11.30
CA ASP A 181 14.22 -7.05 12.58
C ASP A 181 13.13 -5.96 12.42
N ALA A 182 12.29 -6.10 11.42
CA ALA A 182 11.27 -5.11 11.09
C ALA A 182 10.09 -5.14 12.07
N LEU A 183 9.48 -3.96 12.26
CA LEU A 183 8.16 -3.84 12.86
C LEU A 183 7.10 -4.13 11.79
N VAL A 184 6.02 -4.78 12.18
CA VAL A 184 4.89 -5.02 11.27
C VAL A 184 3.83 -3.97 11.50
N LEU A 185 3.40 -3.30 10.41
CA LEU A 185 2.23 -2.43 10.38
C LEU A 185 1.07 -3.17 9.71
N PRO A 186 0.14 -3.77 10.46
CA PRO A 186 -0.99 -4.44 9.85
C PRO A 186 -2.02 -3.43 9.36
N ILE A 187 -2.56 -3.67 8.16
CA ILE A 187 -3.63 -2.87 7.57
C ILE A 187 -4.76 -3.81 7.14
N VAL A 188 -5.94 -3.60 7.69
CA VAL A 188 -7.15 -4.29 7.27
C VAL A 188 -7.85 -3.44 6.24
N ILE A 189 -8.01 -3.97 5.02
CA ILE A 189 -8.74 -3.29 3.95
C ILE A 189 -10.04 -4.04 3.68
N THR A 190 -11.13 -3.29 3.63
CA THR A 190 -12.49 -3.80 3.38
C THR A 190 -13.26 -2.88 2.44
N GLY A 191 -14.37 -3.35 1.88
CA GLY A 191 -15.23 -2.56 1.00
C GLY A 191 -14.65 -2.30 -0.39
N THR A 192 -13.52 -2.92 -0.76
CA THR A 192 -12.99 -2.87 -2.12
C THR A 192 -13.73 -3.84 -3.05
N PRO A 193 -13.81 -3.56 -4.36
CA PRO A 193 -14.58 -4.38 -5.28
C PRO A 193 -13.91 -5.72 -5.52
N MET A 194 -14.66 -6.80 -5.36
CA MET A 194 -14.21 -8.15 -5.71
C MET A 194 -14.48 -8.38 -7.19
N MET A 195 -13.44 -8.48 -7.98
CA MET A 195 -13.50 -8.62 -9.42
C MET A 195 -12.62 -9.78 -9.87
N GLU A 196 -13.01 -10.48 -10.93
CA GLU A 196 -12.21 -11.54 -11.55
C GLU A 196 -10.87 -10.97 -12.08
N SER A 197 -10.94 -9.78 -12.69
CA SER A 197 -9.75 -9.07 -13.16
C SER A 197 -9.25 -8.06 -12.12
N SER A 198 -7.98 -8.16 -11.73
CA SER A 198 -7.34 -7.19 -10.85
C SER A 198 -7.46 -5.75 -11.35
N TRP A 199 -7.39 -5.56 -12.68
CA TRP A 199 -7.47 -4.26 -13.35
C TRP A 199 -8.87 -3.65 -13.30
N ALA A 200 -9.92 -4.48 -13.34
CA ALA A 200 -11.30 -3.99 -13.29
C ALA A 200 -11.59 -3.25 -11.97
N SER A 201 -10.93 -3.61 -10.89
CA SER A 201 -11.09 -2.95 -9.59
C SER A 201 -10.67 -1.48 -9.60
N LEU A 202 -9.76 -1.08 -10.50
CA LEU A 202 -9.35 0.32 -10.66
C LEU A 202 -10.47 1.21 -11.21
N TRP A 203 -11.40 0.62 -11.97
CA TRP A 203 -12.49 1.34 -12.63
C TRP A 203 -13.85 1.11 -11.96
N THR A 204 -13.88 0.36 -10.85
CA THR A 204 -15.10 0.05 -10.12
C THR A 204 -15.15 0.85 -8.83
N PRO A 205 -16.05 1.85 -8.70
CA PRO A 205 -16.21 2.63 -7.50
C PRO A 205 -16.55 1.76 -6.29
N SER A 206 -16.03 2.11 -5.11
CA SER A 206 -16.27 1.29 -3.91
C SER A 206 -16.09 2.08 -2.62
N PRO A 207 -16.85 1.79 -1.56
CA PRO A 207 -16.70 2.44 -0.26
C PRO A 207 -15.55 1.82 0.53
N ALA A 208 -14.32 1.99 0.05
CA ALA A 208 -13.13 1.38 0.62
C ALA A 208 -12.86 1.89 2.05
N ARG A 209 -12.48 0.98 2.93
CA ARG A 209 -12.09 1.27 4.30
C ARG A 209 -10.70 0.72 4.58
N VAL A 210 -9.78 1.59 4.97
CA VAL A 210 -8.41 1.25 5.32
C VAL A 210 -8.26 1.45 6.83
N ARG A 211 -8.20 0.36 7.59
CA ARG A 211 -8.03 0.37 9.05
C ARG A 211 -6.58 0.03 9.39
N VAL A 212 -5.90 0.98 10.02
CA VAL A 212 -4.50 0.84 10.42
C VAL A 212 -4.44 0.30 11.84
N MET A 213 -3.85 -0.87 12.02
CA MET A 213 -3.70 -1.51 13.31
C MET A 213 -2.44 -1.02 14.03
N PRO A 214 -2.31 -1.20 15.34
CA PRO A 214 -1.08 -0.90 16.05
C PRO A 214 0.12 -1.67 15.48
N LEU A 215 1.30 -1.06 15.55
CA LEU A 215 2.56 -1.74 15.21
C LEU A 215 2.74 -2.99 16.07
N ILE A 216 3.22 -4.06 15.44
CA ILE A 216 3.53 -5.33 16.12
C ILE A 216 5.03 -5.54 16.10
N ASP A 217 5.58 -5.87 17.26
CA ASP A 217 6.95 -6.32 17.44
C ASP A 217 6.96 -7.83 17.77
N PHE A 218 6.99 -8.66 16.74
CA PHE A 218 7.01 -10.11 16.92
C PHE A 218 8.23 -10.63 17.67
N LYS A 219 9.34 -9.89 17.63
CA LYS A 219 10.54 -10.21 18.39
C LYS A 219 10.30 -10.00 19.89
N ALA A 220 9.68 -8.87 20.26
CA ALA A 220 9.31 -8.59 21.65
C ALA A 220 8.24 -9.56 22.17
N GLU A 221 7.33 -10.01 21.30
CA GLU A 221 6.34 -11.04 21.63
C GLU A 221 6.94 -12.47 21.69
N GLY A 222 8.22 -12.66 21.38
CA GLY A 222 8.89 -13.97 21.40
C GLY A 222 8.47 -14.93 20.28
N ILE A 223 7.80 -14.41 19.24
CA ILE A 223 7.29 -15.22 18.13
C ILE A 223 8.39 -15.40 17.07
N ARG A 224 8.78 -16.64 16.82
CA ARG A 224 9.78 -16.99 15.82
C ARG A 224 9.22 -16.90 14.39
N ALA A 225 10.10 -16.84 13.39
CA ALA A 225 9.76 -16.71 11.96
C ALA A 225 8.60 -17.61 11.50
N GLY A 226 8.61 -18.90 11.85
CA GLY A 226 7.55 -19.84 11.46
C GLY A 226 6.20 -19.60 12.11
N GLY A 227 6.15 -18.90 13.24
CA GLY A 227 4.91 -18.55 13.95
C GLY A 227 4.28 -17.25 13.51
N ILE A 228 5.02 -16.37 12.80
CA ILE A 228 4.54 -15.03 12.44
C ILE A 228 3.35 -15.08 11.48
N ALA A 229 3.42 -15.86 10.41
CA ALA A 229 2.36 -15.94 9.42
C ALA A 229 1.04 -16.50 10.01
N PRO A 230 1.02 -17.61 10.75
CA PRO A 230 -0.19 -18.12 11.41
C PRO A 230 -0.77 -17.12 12.43
N GLU A 231 0.09 -16.50 13.25
CA GLU A 231 -0.36 -15.51 14.23
C GLU A 231 -0.96 -14.27 13.58
N LEU A 232 -0.33 -13.77 12.51
CA LEU A 232 -0.90 -12.67 11.72
C LEU A 232 -2.28 -13.06 11.18
N ARG A 233 -2.41 -14.23 10.55
CA ARG A 233 -3.70 -14.69 10.01
C ARG A 233 -4.77 -14.75 11.09
N LYS A 234 -4.45 -15.31 12.24
CA LYS A 234 -5.35 -15.36 13.40
C LYS A 234 -5.85 -13.98 13.81
N ARG A 235 -4.96 -12.99 13.90
CA ARG A 235 -5.32 -11.60 14.20
C ARG A 235 -6.19 -10.98 13.09
N TYR A 236 -5.89 -11.26 11.82
CA TYR A 236 -6.70 -10.77 10.69
C TYR A 236 -8.12 -11.34 10.70
N VAL A 237 -8.30 -12.62 11.04
CA VAL A 237 -9.63 -13.22 11.23
C VAL A 237 -10.44 -12.45 12.27
N GLN A 238 -9.83 -12.14 13.42
CA GLN A 238 -10.48 -11.36 14.48
C GLN A 238 -10.83 -9.95 14.03
N TRP A 239 -9.88 -9.24 13.40
CA TRP A 239 -10.09 -7.87 12.95
C TRP A 239 -11.12 -7.76 11.83
N LEU A 240 -11.18 -8.72 10.91
CA LEU A 240 -12.22 -8.77 9.88
C LEU A 240 -13.59 -9.02 10.48
N ALA A 241 -13.69 -9.88 11.48
CA ALA A 241 -14.94 -10.12 12.21
C ALA A 241 -15.46 -8.86 12.91
N GLU A 242 -14.56 -8.04 13.49
CA GLU A 242 -14.91 -6.74 14.08
C GLU A 242 -15.48 -5.75 13.05
N ASP A 243 -15.07 -5.85 11.78
CA ASP A 243 -15.60 -5.05 10.68
C ASP A 243 -16.88 -5.63 10.06
N GLY A 244 -17.42 -6.71 10.62
CA GLY A 244 -18.60 -7.41 10.11
C GLY A 244 -18.31 -8.33 8.93
N GLU A 245 -17.03 -8.57 8.60
CA GLU A 245 -16.58 -9.53 7.61
C GLU A 245 -16.11 -10.83 8.31
N ALA A 246 -17.04 -11.60 8.88
CA ALA A 246 -16.68 -12.88 9.48
C ALA A 246 -16.03 -13.81 8.45
N VAL A 247 -14.82 -14.27 8.74
CA VAL A 247 -14.10 -15.21 7.87
C VAL A 247 -14.69 -16.61 8.09
N ILE A 248 -15.19 -17.20 7.02
CA ILE A 248 -15.58 -18.60 7.00
C ILE A 248 -14.37 -19.35 6.43
N ASP A 249 -13.70 -20.15 7.25
CA ASP A 249 -12.67 -21.04 6.73
C ASP A 249 -13.33 -22.00 5.74
N PRO A 250 -12.83 -22.11 4.50
CA PRO A 250 -13.38 -23.11 3.58
C PRO A 250 -13.23 -24.49 4.24
N PRO A 251 -14.20 -25.38 4.08
CA PRO A 251 -14.05 -26.74 4.57
C PRO A 251 -12.73 -27.30 4.01
N VAL A 252 -11.91 -27.86 4.88
CA VAL A 252 -10.68 -28.53 4.49
C VAL A 252 -11.10 -29.66 3.53
N LEU A 253 -10.99 -29.42 2.23
CA LEU A 253 -11.14 -30.47 1.23
C LEU A 253 -9.95 -31.42 1.43
N VAL A 254 -10.16 -32.43 2.27
CA VAL A 254 -9.25 -33.57 2.40
C VAL A 254 -9.29 -34.29 1.05
N GLY A 255 -8.28 -34.07 0.23
CA GLY A 255 -8.04 -34.84 -0.99
C GLY A 255 -8.37 -34.07 -2.28
N ASP A 256 -7.47 -33.25 -2.70
CA ASP A 256 -7.13 -33.16 -4.13
C ASP A 256 -5.60 -33.14 -4.26
N SER A 257 -5.06 -34.36 -4.42
CA SER A 257 -3.67 -34.56 -4.82
C SER A 257 -3.56 -34.17 -6.29
N GLY A 258 -3.16 -32.93 -6.49
CA GLY A 258 -2.63 -32.30 -7.67
C GLY A 258 -2.65 -33.02 -9.01
N ARG A 259 -3.35 -32.44 -9.96
CA ARG A 259 -2.87 -32.37 -11.37
C ARG A 259 -3.24 -31.00 -11.93
N PRO A 260 -2.32 -30.23 -12.50
CA PRO A 260 -2.68 -29.08 -13.31
C PRO A 260 -3.29 -29.59 -14.59
N SER A 261 -4.54 -29.25 -14.84
CA SER A 261 -5.11 -29.33 -16.18
C SER A 261 -4.56 -28.21 -17.04
N VAL A 262 -4.05 -28.59 -18.18
CA VAL A 262 -3.48 -27.91 -19.34
C VAL A 262 -4.12 -26.59 -19.71
#